data_2ebf1e249dd066fa024eb6f060d7cdb6
#
_entry.id   2ebf1e249dd066fa024eb6f060d7cdb6
#
_cell.length_a   1.000
_cell.length_b   1.000
_cell.length_c   1.000
_cell.angle_alpha   90.00
_cell.angle_beta   90.00
_cell.angle_gamma   90.00
#
_symmetry.space_group_name_H-M   'P 1'
#
loop_
_entity.id
_entity.type
_entity.pdbx_description
1 polymer ?
#
loop_
_entity_poly.entity_id
_entity_poly.type
_entity_poly.pdbx_seq_one_letter_code
_entity_poly.pdbx_strand_id
1 'polypeptide(L)'
;MKTIMKNQTIKTLAMAAGTFGLMAGAAQAEKWDMPMAYSATNFHSAVGAEFAKCVTTGTGGSIEIVTHPSGSLFKGADIKRAIQTGQAPIGERLLSGHQNENAVFGVDSVPFLATSFEDAAKLWKAAKPTLSKILDKQNLVLLYSAPWPPQGLYFKKEVNSVADMKGIKFRSYNTTTARLAELAGMLPVTIEAAEISQAFATGVAEAMISSGSTGYDRKVWESLTHFYEVDAWLPRNYVMVNKDVWGKTSKANKAVINGCANLAEYTALYRSIHYPGFTLNGLRAGGMKVGPA
;
A
#
# COMPACT_ATOMS: atom_id res chain seq x y z
N MET A 1 -70.78 66.31 -39.93
CA MET A 1 -69.83 65.58 -40.79
C MET A 1 -69.01 64.62 -39.93
N LYS A 2 -69.21 63.36 -40.08
CA LYS A 2 -68.61 62.32 -39.24
C LYS A 2 -67.32 61.79 -39.90
N THR A 3 -66.21 61.88 -39.22
CA THR A 3 -64.94 61.31 -39.65
C THR A 3 -64.73 60.01 -38.94
N ILE A 4 -64.58 58.97 -39.74
CA ILE A 4 -64.38 57.58 -39.28
C ILE A 4 -62.85 57.35 -39.08
N MET A 5 -62.45 57.08 -37.87
CA MET A 5 -61.06 56.56 -37.55
C MET A 5 -61.02 55.04 -37.69
N LYS A 6 -60.13 54.57 -38.56
CA LYS A 6 -59.80 53.14 -38.71
C LYS A 6 -58.79 52.72 -37.67
N ASN A 7 -59.15 51.78 -36.82
CA ASN A 7 -58.23 51.04 -35.92
C ASN A 7 -57.38 50.10 -36.72
N GLN A 8 -56.07 50.25 -36.69
CA GLN A 8 -55.12 49.24 -37.12
C GLN A 8 -54.64 48.48 -35.87
N THR A 9 -54.98 47.19 -35.88
CA THR A 9 -54.49 46.21 -34.83
C THR A 9 -53.11 45.75 -35.17
N ILE A 10 -52.12 46.14 -34.42
CA ILE A 10 -50.74 45.63 -34.48
C ILE A 10 -50.71 44.28 -33.78
N LYS A 11 -50.47 43.19 -34.52
CA LYS A 11 -50.18 41.88 -33.98
C LYS A 11 -48.72 41.79 -33.58
N THR A 12 -48.45 41.85 -32.29
CA THR A 12 -47.13 41.60 -31.72
C THR A 12 -46.86 40.10 -31.70
N LEU A 13 -45.90 39.66 -32.52
CA LEU A 13 -45.39 38.27 -32.52
C LEU A 13 -44.41 38.14 -31.36
N ALA A 14 -44.76 37.46 -30.26
CA ALA A 14 -43.86 37.14 -29.20
C ALA A 14 -43.01 35.91 -29.61
N MET A 15 -41.71 36.11 -29.95
CA MET A 15 -40.74 35.09 -30.09
C MET A 15 -40.35 34.56 -28.68
N ALA A 16 -40.87 33.39 -28.33
CA ALA A 16 -40.37 32.66 -27.16
C ALA A 16 -39.02 32.02 -27.50
N ALA A 17 -37.94 32.70 -27.10
CA ALA A 17 -36.58 32.13 -27.09
C ALA A 17 -36.51 31.10 -25.95
N GLY A 18 -36.70 29.81 -26.30
CA GLY A 18 -36.44 28.71 -25.38
C GLY A 18 -34.96 28.58 -25.07
N THR A 19 -34.54 29.10 -23.94
CA THR A 19 -33.22 28.82 -23.34
C THR A 19 -33.20 27.33 -22.90
N PHE A 20 -32.68 26.48 -23.76
CA PHE A 20 -32.24 25.11 -23.34
C PHE A 20 -31.03 25.33 -22.41
N GLY A 21 -31.30 25.48 -21.11
CA GLY A 21 -30.28 25.38 -20.08
C GLY A 21 -29.73 23.94 -20.08
N LEU A 22 -28.54 23.76 -20.66
CA LEU A 22 -27.71 22.56 -20.41
C LEU A 22 -27.44 22.56 -18.89
N MET A 23 -28.29 21.88 -18.14
CA MET A 23 -27.93 21.38 -16.80
C MET A 23 -26.84 20.33 -17.02
N ALA A 24 -25.58 20.76 -17.13
CA ALA A 24 -24.44 19.92 -16.86
C ALA A 24 -24.55 19.56 -15.36
N GLY A 25 -25.27 18.48 -15.06
CA GLY A 25 -25.22 17.91 -13.72
C GLY A 25 -23.77 17.68 -13.40
N ALA A 26 -23.24 18.41 -12.40
CA ALA A 26 -21.93 18.13 -11.86
C ALA A 26 -21.96 16.66 -11.43
N ALA A 27 -21.33 15.76 -12.20
CA ALA A 27 -21.17 14.38 -11.82
C ALA A 27 -20.41 14.41 -10.48
N GLN A 28 -21.09 14.02 -9.41
CA GLN A 28 -20.48 13.98 -8.10
C GLN A 28 -19.29 13.00 -8.17
N ALA A 29 -18.11 13.44 -7.73
CA ALA A 29 -16.91 12.62 -7.69
C ALA A 29 -17.19 11.33 -6.93
N GLU A 30 -16.84 10.18 -7.51
CA GLU A 30 -16.86 8.91 -6.80
C GLU A 30 -15.67 8.84 -5.85
N LYS A 31 -15.94 8.86 -4.55
CA LYS A 31 -14.90 8.85 -3.52
C LYS A 31 -14.43 7.42 -3.27
N TRP A 32 -13.11 7.20 -3.39
CA TRP A 32 -12.45 5.94 -3.08
C TRP A 32 -11.55 6.12 -1.86
N ASP A 33 -11.99 5.67 -0.70
CA ASP A 33 -11.17 5.60 0.48
C ASP A 33 -10.15 4.47 0.36
N MET A 34 -8.85 4.81 0.51
CA MET A 34 -7.70 3.91 0.35
C MET A 34 -6.98 3.69 1.69
N PRO A 35 -7.38 2.68 2.48
CA PRO A 35 -6.66 2.33 3.69
C PRO A 35 -5.26 1.80 3.38
N MET A 36 -4.29 2.20 4.21
CA MET A 36 -2.87 1.86 4.10
C MET A 36 -2.31 1.56 5.50
N ALA A 37 -1.49 0.51 5.61
CA ALA A 37 -1.01 0.04 6.92
C ALA A 37 0.13 0.87 7.51
N TYR A 38 0.89 1.60 6.67
CA TYR A 38 2.14 2.26 7.05
C TYR A 38 1.95 3.77 7.26
N SER A 39 2.90 4.42 7.97
CA SER A 39 2.87 5.88 8.18
C SER A 39 2.90 6.65 6.87
N ALA A 40 2.39 7.88 6.88
CA ALA A 40 2.41 8.75 5.69
C ALA A 40 3.82 9.02 5.16
N THR A 41 4.82 8.97 6.04
CA THR A 41 6.25 9.17 5.69
C THR A 41 6.90 7.93 5.08
N ASN A 42 6.29 6.75 5.21
CA ASN A 42 6.79 5.54 4.58
C ASN A 42 6.67 5.65 3.05
N PHE A 43 7.69 5.19 2.32
CA PHE A 43 7.72 5.36 0.87
C PHE A 43 6.57 4.64 0.14
N HIS A 44 6.03 3.53 0.66
CA HIS A 44 4.83 2.89 0.11
C HIS A 44 3.61 3.82 0.22
N SER A 45 3.39 4.41 1.40
CA SER A 45 2.30 5.37 1.60
C SER A 45 2.47 6.62 0.74
N ALA A 46 3.70 7.12 0.58
CA ALA A 46 4.00 8.24 -0.30
C ALA A 46 3.68 7.92 -1.77
N VAL A 47 4.09 6.73 -2.27
CA VAL A 47 3.74 6.27 -3.62
C VAL A 47 2.23 6.10 -3.79
N GLY A 48 1.55 5.56 -2.78
CA GLY A 48 0.08 5.45 -2.76
C GLY A 48 -0.62 6.82 -2.85
N ALA A 49 -0.10 7.83 -2.15
CA ALA A 49 -0.62 9.20 -2.24
C ALA A 49 -0.37 9.84 -3.61
N GLU A 50 0.79 9.60 -4.23
CA GLU A 50 1.11 10.04 -5.59
C GLU A 50 0.20 9.34 -6.62
N PHE A 51 -0.03 8.05 -6.48
CA PHE A 51 -0.99 7.29 -7.27
C PHE A 51 -2.40 7.86 -7.15
N ALA A 52 -2.87 8.12 -5.92
CA ALA A 52 -4.17 8.72 -5.65
C ALA A 52 -4.33 10.08 -6.35
N LYS A 53 -3.32 10.96 -6.23
CA LYS A 53 -3.29 12.25 -6.92
C LYS A 53 -3.30 12.11 -8.44
N CYS A 54 -2.52 11.16 -8.99
CA CYS A 54 -2.48 10.88 -10.42
C CYS A 54 -3.86 10.49 -10.94
N VAL A 55 -4.56 9.57 -10.26
CA VAL A 55 -5.91 9.11 -10.65
C VAL A 55 -6.91 10.24 -10.55
N THR A 56 -6.96 10.95 -9.44
CA THR A 56 -7.89 12.07 -9.23
C THR A 56 -7.73 13.12 -10.31
N THR A 57 -6.48 13.51 -10.62
CA THR A 57 -6.19 14.50 -11.68
C THR A 57 -6.51 13.95 -13.06
N GLY A 58 -6.06 12.74 -13.36
CA GLY A 58 -6.21 12.14 -14.70
C GLY A 58 -7.65 11.77 -15.07
N THR A 59 -8.52 11.55 -14.08
CA THR A 59 -9.96 11.32 -14.27
C THR A 59 -10.77 12.61 -14.28
N GLY A 60 -10.11 13.79 -14.21
CA GLY A 60 -10.79 15.10 -14.12
C GLY A 60 -11.65 15.22 -12.86
N GLY A 61 -11.27 14.55 -11.77
CA GLY A 61 -12.01 14.54 -10.50
C GLY A 61 -13.24 13.63 -10.48
N SER A 62 -13.51 12.85 -11.54
CA SER A 62 -14.65 11.91 -11.51
C SER A 62 -14.44 10.74 -10.53
N ILE A 63 -13.17 10.42 -10.22
CA ILE A 63 -12.77 9.53 -9.12
C ILE A 63 -11.81 10.29 -8.22
N GLU A 64 -12.16 10.44 -6.94
CA GLU A 64 -11.32 11.01 -5.90
C GLU A 64 -10.81 9.92 -4.98
N ILE A 65 -9.49 9.64 -4.99
CA ILE A 65 -8.88 8.68 -4.05
C ILE A 65 -8.36 9.43 -2.83
N VAL A 66 -8.86 9.06 -1.65
CA VAL A 66 -8.43 9.60 -0.35
C VAL A 66 -7.64 8.53 0.40
N THR A 67 -6.36 8.79 0.67
CA THR A 67 -5.49 7.85 1.38
C THR A 67 -5.64 7.95 2.90
N HIS A 68 -5.63 6.79 3.59
CA HIS A 68 -5.73 6.68 5.03
C HIS A 68 -4.54 5.88 5.58
N PRO A 69 -3.38 6.54 5.82
CA PRO A 69 -2.16 5.88 6.31
C PRO A 69 -2.27 5.45 7.77
N SER A 70 -1.25 4.71 8.24
CA SER A 70 -1.09 4.25 9.65
C SER A 70 -2.22 3.36 10.16
N GLY A 71 -2.96 2.69 9.28
CA GLY A 71 -4.11 1.87 9.70
C GLY A 71 -5.26 2.68 10.29
N SER A 72 -5.38 3.98 9.94
CA SER A 72 -6.35 4.91 10.52
C SER A 72 -7.81 4.60 10.15
N LEU A 73 -8.06 4.02 8.97
CA LEU A 73 -9.41 3.61 8.56
C LEU A 73 -9.68 2.13 8.87
N PHE A 74 -8.73 1.26 8.56
CA PHE A 74 -8.73 -0.17 8.89
C PHE A 74 -7.34 -0.57 9.35
N LYS A 75 -7.25 -1.42 10.38
CA LYS A 75 -5.98 -2.01 10.81
C LYS A 75 -5.36 -2.81 9.66
N GLY A 76 -4.04 -2.90 9.63
CA GLY A 76 -3.31 -3.58 8.55
C GLY A 76 -3.88 -4.96 8.20
N ALA A 77 -4.16 -5.80 9.21
CA ALA A 77 -4.72 -7.14 9.01
C ALA A 77 -6.12 -7.15 8.35
N ASP A 78 -6.90 -6.08 8.52
CA ASP A 78 -8.29 -6.00 8.05
C ASP A 78 -8.43 -5.41 6.65
N ILE A 79 -7.38 -4.73 6.13
CA ILE A 79 -7.45 -3.97 4.86
C ILE A 79 -7.89 -4.86 3.69
N LYS A 80 -7.26 -6.03 3.51
CA LYS A 80 -7.60 -6.95 2.41
C LYS A 80 -9.09 -7.33 2.44
N ARG A 81 -9.59 -7.68 3.64
CA ARG A 81 -11.00 -8.05 3.83
C ARG A 81 -11.93 -6.87 3.57
N ALA A 82 -11.56 -5.66 4.03
CA ALA A 82 -12.36 -4.46 3.79
C ALA A 82 -12.54 -4.18 2.28
N ILE A 83 -11.47 -4.34 1.47
CA ILE A 83 -11.57 -4.21 0.03
C ILE A 83 -12.42 -5.34 -0.56
N GLN A 84 -12.17 -6.59 -0.18
CA GLN A 84 -12.87 -7.76 -0.67
C GLN A 84 -14.39 -7.68 -0.48
N THR A 85 -14.82 -7.16 0.68
CA THR A 85 -16.24 -7.04 1.06
C THR A 85 -16.88 -5.71 0.62
N GLY A 86 -16.14 -4.82 -0.06
CA GLY A 86 -16.62 -3.53 -0.53
C GLY A 86 -16.76 -2.45 0.56
N GLN A 87 -16.20 -2.66 1.75
CA GLN A 87 -16.13 -1.64 2.81
C GLN A 87 -15.12 -0.53 2.47
N ALA A 88 -14.11 -0.85 1.66
CA ALA A 88 -13.22 0.09 1.02
C ALA A 88 -13.15 -0.21 -0.48
N PRO A 89 -13.25 0.80 -1.37
CA PRO A 89 -13.13 0.59 -2.81
C PRO A 89 -11.76 0.07 -3.25
N ILE A 90 -10.70 0.53 -2.60
CA ILE A 90 -9.30 0.28 -2.94
C ILE A 90 -8.47 0.25 -1.65
N GLY A 91 -7.27 -0.32 -1.66
CA GLY A 91 -6.33 -0.24 -0.54
C GLY A 91 -5.02 -0.95 -0.81
N GLU A 92 -4.09 -0.81 0.12
CA GLU A 92 -2.74 -1.38 0.04
C GLU A 92 -2.49 -2.38 1.17
N ARG A 93 -1.98 -3.57 0.84
CA ARG A 93 -1.65 -4.61 1.83
C ARG A 93 -0.44 -5.45 1.44
N LEU A 94 0.35 -5.84 2.45
CA LEU A 94 1.35 -6.90 2.39
C LEU A 94 0.64 -8.26 2.39
N LEU A 95 0.58 -8.97 1.26
CA LEU A 95 -0.21 -10.19 1.14
C LEU A 95 0.38 -11.38 1.90
N SER A 96 1.68 -11.41 2.19
CA SER A 96 2.28 -12.48 3.00
C SER A 96 1.67 -12.59 4.42
N GLY A 97 1.02 -11.53 4.92
CA GLY A 97 0.20 -11.60 6.13
C GLY A 97 -1.05 -12.49 6.01
N HIS A 98 -1.42 -12.90 4.79
CA HIS A 98 -2.58 -13.73 4.47
C HIS A 98 -2.19 -15.07 3.83
N GLN A 99 -0.94 -15.52 3.99
CA GLN A 99 -0.47 -16.78 3.38
C GLN A 99 -1.17 -18.02 3.92
N ASN A 100 -1.88 -17.93 5.05
CA ASN A 100 -2.77 -18.96 5.56
C ASN A 100 -4.01 -19.18 4.67
N GLU A 101 -4.45 -18.17 3.92
CA GLU A 101 -5.55 -18.29 2.95
C GLU A 101 -5.06 -18.95 1.65
N ASN A 102 -3.85 -18.63 1.23
CA ASN A 102 -3.21 -19.19 0.04
C ASN A 102 -1.69 -19.02 0.11
N ALA A 103 -0.94 -20.11 -0.04
CA ALA A 103 0.53 -20.11 0.05
C ALA A 103 1.21 -19.17 -0.96
N VAL A 104 0.59 -18.91 -2.12
CA VAL A 104 1.13 -17.98 -3.13
C VAL A 104 1.24 -16.54 -2.59
N PHE A 105 0.43 -16.15 -1.62
CA PHE A 105 0.53 -14.84 -0.98
C PHE A 105 1.83 -14.64 -0.19
N GLY A 106 2.50 -15.73 0.20
CA GLY A 106 3.77 -15.71 0.92
C GLY A 106 5.00 -16.04 0.08
N VAL A 107 4.86 -16.23 -1.23
CA VAL A 107 5.97 -16.69 -2.08
C VAL A 107 7.17 -15.73 -2.09
N ASP A 108 6.93 -14.42 -1.95
CA ASP A 108 7.94 -13.37 -1.88
C ASP A 108 8.59 -13.21 -0.48
N SER A 109 8.14 -14.02 0.48
CA SER A 109 8.66 -14.05 1.86
C SER A 109 9.28 -15.40 2.22
N VAL A 110 9.54 -16.25 1.22
CA VAL A 110 10.29 -17.51 1.42
C VAL A 110 11.76 -17.17 1.64
N PRO A 111 12.36 -17.55 2.80
CA PRO A 111 13.74 -17.22 3.10
C PRO A 111 14.71 -17.69 2.03
N PHE A 112 15.56 -16.79 1.57
CA PHE A 112 16.65 -17.02 0.61
C PHE A 112 16.22 -17.49 -0.78
N LEU A 113 14.92 -17.43 -1.12
CA LEU A 113 14.45 -17.74 -2.48
C LEU A 113 14.80 -16.62 -3.48
N ALA A 114 14.65 -15.37 -3.06
CA ALA A 114 15.00 -14.19 -3.85
C ALA A 114 15.62 -13.13 -2.92
N THR A 115 16.94 -12.95 -3.02
CA THR A 115 17.74 -12.10 -2.13
C THR A 115 18.25 -10.84 -2.80
N SER A 116 17.98 -10.70 -4.10
CA SER A 116 18.31 -9.52 -4.90
C SER A 116 17.07 -8.93 -5.57
N PHE A 117 17.12 -7.66 -5.98
CA PHE A 117 16.05 -7.04 -6.77
C PHE A 117 15.82 -7.73 -8.11
N GLU A 118 16.89 -8.27 -8.73
CA GLU A 118 16.79 -9.03 -9.97
C GLU A 118 15.99 -10.32 -9.77
N ASP A 119 16.33 -11.12 -8.76
CA ASP A 119 15.61 -12.38 -8.47
C ASP A 119 14.18 -12.12 -7.99
N ALA A 120 13.97 -11.07 -7.18
CA ALA A 120 12.64 -10.65 -6.78
C ALA A 120 11.78 -10.20 -7.99
N ALA A 121 12.37 -9.59 -9.01
CA ALA A 121 11.68 -9.24 -10.25
C ALA A 121 11.32 -10.48 -11.07
N LYS A 122 12.22 -11.48 -11.18
CA LYS A 122 11.95 -12.77 -11.84
C LYS A 122 10.81 -13.51 -11.12
N LEU A 123 10.89 -13.59 -9.79
CA LEU A 123 9.85 -14.20 -8.95
C LEU A 123 8.50 -13.52 -9.14
N TRP A 124 8.47 -12.18 -9.12
CA TRP A 124 7.26 -11.40 -9.35
C TRP A 124 6.65 -11.67 -10.73
N LYS A 125 7.47 -11.67 -11.77
CA LYS A 125 7.02 -11.98 -13.15
C LYS A 125 6.37 -13.36 -13.24
N ALA A 126 6.93 -14.36 -12.55
CA ALA A 126 6.41 -15.72 -12.52
C ALA A 126 5.13 -15.84 -11.66
N ALA A 127 5.07 -15.17 -10.52
CA ALA A 127 3.96 -15.27 -9.56
C ALA A 127 2.73 -14.45 -9.96
N LYS A 128 2.91 -13.27 -10.61
CA LYS A 128 1.85 -12.30 -10.91
C LYS A 128 0.60 -12.91 -11.58
N PRO A 129 0.71 -13.77 -12.62
CA PRO A 129 -0.48 -14.33 -13.27
C PRO A 129 -1.33 -15.21 -12.33
N THR A 130 -0.67 -16.05 -11.51
CA THR A 130 -1.35 -16.93 -10.55
C THR A 130 -1.97 -16.11 -9.41
N LEU A 131 -1.21 -15.17 -8.86
CA LEU A 131 -1.68 -14.29 -7.80
C LEU A 131 -2.89 -13.46 -8.25
N SER A 132 -2.86 -12.89 -9.46
CA SER A 132 -3.99 -12.14 -10.01
C SER A 132 -5.25 -13.00 -10.14
N LYS A 133 -5.12 -14.26 -10.58
CA LYS A 133 -6.26 -15.21 -10.66
C LYS A 133 -6.84 -15.56 -9.28
N ILE A 134 -5.98 -15.68 -8.26
CA ILE A 134 -6.42 -15.96 -6.88
C ILE A 134 -7.18 -14.74 -6.34
N LEU A 135 -6.64 -13.54 -6.51
CA LEU A 135 -7.27 -12.29 -6.08
C LEU A 135 -8.62 -12.07 -6.79
N ASP A 136 -8.68 -12.33 -8.10
CA ASP A 136 -9.94 -12.22 -8.88
C ASP A 136 -11.05 -13.11 -8.33
N LYS A 137 -10.71 -14.34 -7.89
CA LYS A 137 -11.68 -15.25 -7.23
C LYS A 137 -12.09 -14.75 -5.84
N GLN A 138 -11.33 -13.85 -5.25
CA GLN A 138 -11.60 -13.25 -3.95
C GLN A 138 -12.22 -11.84 -4.07
N ASN A 139 -12.84 -11.51 -5.19
CA ASN A 139 -13.46 -10.21 -5.46
C ASN A 139 -12.48 -9.03 -5.45
N LEU A 140 -11.22 -9.26 -5.82
CA LEU A 140 -10.14 -8.28 -5.83
C LEU A 140 -9.48 -8.20 -7.21
N VAL A 141 -9.21 -6.99 -7.68
CA VAL A 141 -8.42 -6.73 -8.89
C VAL A 141 -7.08 -6.12 -8.49
N LEU A 142 -5.99 -6.74 -8.87
CA LEU A 142 -4.64 -6.24 -8.64
C LEU A 142 -4.35 -5.08 -9.59
N LEU A 143 -3.96 -3.92 -9.06
CA LEU A 143 -3.54 -2.76 -9.84
C LEU A 143 -2.02 -2.73 -10.02
N TYR A 144 -1.27 -2.72 -8.92
CA TYR A 144 0.20 -2.72 -8.96
C TYR A 144 0.79 -3.34 -7.68
N SER A 145 2.10 -3.60 -7.72
CA SER A 145 2.85 -4.07 -6.56
C SER A 145 4.05 -3.19 -6.28
N ALA A 146 4.40 -3.05 -5.01
CA ALA A 146 5.52 -2.24 -4.54
C ALA A 146 6.48 -3.13 -3.74
N PRO A 147 7.74 -3.37 -4.20
CA PRO A 147 8.70 -4.18 -3.45
C PRO A 147 9.20 -3.41 -2.22
N TRP A 148 9.49 -4.14 -1.16
CA TRP A 148 10.27 -3.68 -0.02
C TRP A 148 11.76 -3.86 -0.28
N PRO A 149 12.63 -3.08 0.38
CA PRO A 149 14.05 -3.40 0.46
C PRO A 149 14.29 -4.75 1.13
N PRO A 150 15.51 -5.32 0.97
CA PRO A 150 15.88 -6.57 1.61
C PRO A 150 15.62 -6.56 3.12
N GLN A 151 15.23 -7.72 3.65
CA GLN A 151 14.90 -7.88 5.07
C GLN A 151 16.11 -8.31 5.88
N GLY A 152 16.37 -7.58 6.97
CA GLY A 152 17.45 -7.84 7.93
C GLY A 152 16.92 -8.03 9.35
N LEU A 153 17.80 -8.44 10.25
CA LEU A 153 17.48 -8.74 11.64
C LEU A 153 17.83 -7.57 12.55
N TYR A 154 16.93 -7.24 13.45
CA TYR A 154 17.09 -6.22 14.49
C TYR A 154 17.12 -6.85 15.86
N PHE A 155 18.04 -6.42 16.72
CA PHE A 155 18.15 -6.88 18.10
C PHE A 155 18.44 -5.72 19.07
N LYS A 156 18.00 -5.91 20.33
CA LYS A 156 18.29 -5.00 21.45
C LYS A 156 19.75 -5.17 21.95
N LYS A 157 20.40 -6.28 21.66
CA LYS A 157 21.78 -6.62 22.04
C LYS A 157 22.52 -7.21 20.86
N GLU A 158 23.83 -7.31 20.97
CA GLU A 158 24.66 -8.03 19.99
C GLU A 158 24.30 -9.51 19.96
N VAL A 159 24.23 -10.07 18.76
CA VAL A 159 23.97 -11.49 18.47
C VAL A 159 25.02 -11.98 17.50
N ASN A 160 25.81 -12.97 17.92
CA ASN A 160 26.91 -13.54 17.13
C ASN A 160 26.59 -14.93 16.57
N SER A 161 25.52 -15.56 17.06
CA SER A 161 25.10 -16.88 16.64
C SER A 161 23.61 -17.09 16.86
N VAL A 162 23.02 -18.13 16.24
CA VAL A 162 21.63 -18.54 16.48
C VAL A 162 21.40 -18.91 17.95
N ALA A 163 22.42 -19.44 18.65
CA ALA A 163 22.31 -19.80 20.06
C ALA A 163 22.01 -18.56 20.95
N ASP A 164 22.53 -17.38 20.58
CA ASP A 164 22.30 -16.12 21.31
C ASP A 164 20.87 -15.59 21.17
N MET A 165 20.11 -16.12 20.20
CA MET A 165 18.72 -15.72 19.93
C MET A 165 17.72 -16.40 20.86
N LYS A 166 18.10 -17.49 21.53
CA LYS A 166 17.20 -18.29 22.35
C LYS A 166 16.48 -17.47 23.42
N GLY A 167 15.15 -17.57 23.42
CA GLY A 167 14.28 -16.91 24.42
C GLY A 167 14.02 -15.43 24.17
N ILE A 168 14.59 -14.82 23.09
CA ILE A 168 14.34 -13.42 22.73
C ILE A 168 12.89 -13.28 22.24
N LYS A 169 12.16 -12.30 22.73
CA LYS A 169 10.83 -11.95 22.25
C LYS A 169 10.93 -11.32 20.86
N PHE A 170 10.35 -11.98 19.86
CA PHE A 170 10.54 -11.61 18.47
C PHE A 170 9.23 -11.11 17.85
N ARG A 171 9.25 -9.89 17.30
CA ARG A 171 8.13 -9.39 16.50
C ARG A 171 8.12 -10.08 15.13
N SER A 172 7.09 -10.84 14.87
CA SER A 172 6.74 -11.37 13.55
C SER A 172 5.66 -10.53 12.87
N TYR A 173 5.52 -10.65 11.56
CA TYR A 173 4.45 -9.98 10.79
C TYR A 173 3.69 -10.93 9.84
N ASN A 174 4.11 -12.19 9.78
CA ASN A 174 3.45 -13.26 9.06
C ASN A 174 3.88 -14.62 9.63
N THR A 175 3.27 -15.70 9.16
CA THR A 175 3.58 -17.05 9.64
C THR A 175 5.00 -17.50 9.32
N THR A 176 5.59 -17.04 8.19
CA THR A 176 7.00 -17.34 7.84
C THR A 176 7.96 -16.74 8.88
N THR A 177 7.77 -15.48 9.24
CA THR A 177 8.63 -14.81 10.24
C THR A 177 8.44 -15.36 11.64
N ALA A 178 7.22 -15.82 12.00
CA ALA A 178 6.97 -16.52 13.24
C ALA A 178 7.70 -17.87 13.26
N ARG A 179 7.62 -18.64 12.17
CA ARG A 179 8.30 -19.94 12.06
C ARG A 179 9.83 -19.80 12.10
N LEU A 180 10.38 -18.76 11.46
CA LEU A 180 11.81 -18.45 11.52
C LEU A 180 12.24 -18.21 12.98
N ALA A 181 11.47 -17.43 13.72
CA ALA A 181 11.74 -17.16 15.13
C ALA A 181 11.71 -18.45 15.97
N GLU A 182 10.70 -19.31 15.80
CA GLU A 182 10.58 -20.60 16.50
C GLU A 182 11.80 -21.48 16.22
N LEU A 183 12.22 -21.60 14.95
CA LEU A 183 13.37 -22.43 14.55
C LEU A 183 14.69 -21.92 15.15
N ALA A 184 14.81 -20.60 15.38
CA ALA A 184 15.93 -20.00 16.07
C ALA A 184 15.81 -19.99 17.61
N GLY A 185 14.75 -20.61 18.16
CA GLY A 185 14.49 -20.67 19.60
C GLY A 185 14.00 -19.35 20.22
N MET A 186 13.61 -18.38 19.41
CA MET A 186 12.98 -17.13 19.83
C MET A 186 11.49 -17.31 20.15
N LEU A 187 10.88 -16.34 20.80
CA LEU A 187 9.47 -16.33 21.20
C LEU A 187 8.71 -15.35 20.29
N PRO A 188 8.04 -15.83 19.20
CA PRO A 188 7.36 -14.94 18.26
C PRO A 188 6.05 -14.38 18.83
N VAL A 189 5.80 -13.10 18.53
CA VAL A 189 4.52 -12.42 18.69
C VAL A 189 4.21 -11.64 17.41
N THR A 190 2.99 -11.80 16.89
CA THR A 190 2.58 -11.09 15.67
C THR A 190 2.13 -9.68 16.00
N ILE A 191 2.80 -8.68 15.41
CA ILE A 191 2.56 -7.24 15.67
C ILE A 191 2.52 -6.52 14.33
N GLU A 192 1.46 -5.75 14.08
CA GLU A 192 1.32 -4.93 12.87
C GLU A 192 2.32 -3.76 12.84
N ALA A 193 2.61 -3.27 11.64
CA ALA A 193 3.63 -2.23 11.45
C ALA A 193 3.34 -0.93 12.21
N ALA A 194 2.08 -0.58 12.41
CA ALA A 194 1.70 0.62 13.17
C ALA A 194 2.06 0.54 14.67
N GLU A 195 2.17 -0.67 15.21
CA GLU A 195 2.34 -0.95 16.65
C GLU A 195 3.80 -1.23 17.05
N ILE A 196 4.74 -1.25 16.08
CA ILE A 196 6.16 -1.64 16.30
C ILE A 196 6.82 -0.80 17.40
N SER A 197 6.74 0.54 17.32
CA SER A 197 7.42 1.41 18.28
C SER A 197 6.91 1.19 19.71
N GLN A 198 5.60 1.02 19.88
CA GLN A 198 5.00 0.74 21.18
C GLN A 198 5.43 -0.64 21.71
N ALA A 199 5.45 -1.66 20.85
CA ALA A 199 5.85 -3.01 21.25
C ALA A 199 7.29 -3.09 21.78
N PHE A 200 8.21 -2.36 21.15
CA PHE A 200 9.59 -2.27 21.63
C PHE A 200 9.72 -1.44 22.91
N ALA A 201 9.03 -0.29 22.98
CA ALA A 201 9.05 0.58 24.17
C ALA A 201 8.53 -0.13 25.41
N THR A 202 7.53 -1.00 25.27
CA THR A 202 6.92 -1.76 26.37
C THR A 202 7.58 -3.12 26.64
N GLY A 203 8.58 -3.52 25.84
CA GLY A 203 9.27 -4.81 25.97
C GLY A 203 8.41 -6.03 25.57
N VAL A 204 7.34 -5.83 24.83
CA VAL A 204 6.54 -6.93 24.22
C VAL A 204 7.38 -7.63 23.14
N ALA A 205 8.26 -6.90 22.48
CA ALA A 205 9.27 -7.43 21.55
C ALA A 205 10.67 -6.84 21.85
N GLU A 206 11.71 -7.58 21.52
CA GLU A 206 13.13 -7.23 21.73
C GLU A 206 13.95 -7.43 20.44
N ALA A 207 13.34 -8.04 19.43
CA ALA A 207 13.93 -8.29 18.12
C ALA A 207 12.84 -8.32 17.04
N MET A 208 13.24 -8.15 15.78
CA MET A 208 12.37 -8.35 14.62
C MET A 208 13.20 -8.68 13.37
N ILE A 209 12.53 -9.18 12.32
CA ILE A 209 13.02 -9.09 10.95
C ILE A 209 12.19 -8.04 10.21
N SER A 210 12.87 -7.14 9.50
CA SER A 210 12.23 -6.09 8.70
C SER A 210 13.25 -5.40 7.80
N SER A 211 12.80 -4.51 6.90
CA SER A 211 13.71 -3.68 6.10
C SER A 211 14.33 -2.54 6.91
N GLY A 212 15.45 -1.99 6.42
CA GLY A 212 16.03 -0.75 6.94
C GLY A 212 15.05 0.42 6.91
N SER A 213 14.16 0.47 5.90
CA SER A 213 13.11 1.49 5.80
C SER A 213 12.12 1.45 6.96
N THR A 214 11.63 0.26 7.33
CA THR A 214 10.73 0.11 8.49
C THR A 214 11.41 0.57 9.78
N GLY A 215 12.66 0.17 9.98
CA GLY A 215 13.42 0.58 11.17
C GLY A 215 13.60 2.09 11.25
N TYR A 216 13.90 2.72 10.13
CA TYR A 216 14.05 4.17 10.03
C TYR A 216 12.73 4.90 10.33
N ASP A 217 11.64 4.52 9.66
CA ASP A 217 10.32 5.15 9.82
C ASP A 217 9.77 5.04 11.25
N ARG A 218 10.11 3.96 11.94
CA ARG A 218 9.67 3.68 13.32
C ARG A 218 10.67 4.11 14.38
N LYS A 219 11.79 4.71 13.98
CA LYS A 219 12.87 5.16 14.87
C LYS A 219 13.28 4.07 15.85
N VAL A 220 13.44 2.83 15.35
CA VAL A 220 13.66 1.68 16.22
C VAL A 220 14.98 1.74 17.01
N TRP A 221 15.90 2.63 16.65
CA TRP A 221 17.12 2.93 17.41
C TRP A 221 16.84 3.45 18.82
N GLU A 222 15.62 3.93 19.11
CA GLU A 222 15.22 4.33 20.47
C GLU A 222 15.10 3.11 21.41
N SER A 223 14.99 1.90 20.86
CA SER A 223 14.77 0.66 21.62
C SER A 223 15.71 -0.48 21.25
N LEU A 224 16.25 -0.49 20.02
CA LEU A 224 17.11 -1.54 19.47
C LEU A 224 18.48 -0.97 19.12
N THR A 225 19.53 -1.80 19.21
CA THR A 225 20.92 -1.34 19.09
C THR A 225 21.65 -1.91 17.88
N HIS A 226 21.17 -2.99 17.29
CA HIS A 226 21.86 -3.71 16.20
C HIS A 226 20.91 -3.97 15.03
N PHE A 227 21.42 -3.80 13.81
CA PHE A 227 20.79 -4.23 12.58
C PHE A 227 21.79 -5.05 11.76
N TYR A 228 21.40 -6.27 11.40
CA TYR A 228 22.19 -7.20 10.58
C TYR A 228 21.57 -7.29 9.19
N GLU A 229 22.35 -6.97 8.17
CA GLU A 229 21.97 -7.02 6.75
C GLU A 229 22.02 -8.49 6.29
N VAL A 230 20.92 -9.21 6.46
CA VAL A 230 20.79 -10.65 6.12
C VAL A 230 20.32 -10.84 4.68
N ASP A 231 19.63 -9.84 4.13
CA ASP A 231 19.02 -9.88 2.79
C ASP A 231 18.12 -11.11 2.56
N ALA A 232 17.36 -11.48 3.60
CA ALA A 232 16.64 -12.73 3.67
C ALA A 232 15.60 -12.92 2.55
N TRP A 233 14.91 -11.87 2.13
CA TRP A 233 13.96 -11.78 1.01
C TRP A 233 13.55 -10.32 0.77
N LEU A 234 12.86 -10.06 -0.34
CA LEU A 234 12.31 -8.74 -0.71
C LEU A 234 10.78 -8.89 -0.91
N PRO A 235 9.96 -8.71 0.14
CA PRO A 235 8.52 -8.88 0.04
C PRO A 235 7.88 -7.71 -0.72
N ARG A 236 6.57 -7.85 -1.06
CA ARG A 236 5.83 -6.82 -1.79
C ARG A 236 4.55 -6.42 -1.09
N ASN A 237 4.23 -5.15 -1.15
CA ASN A 237 2.87 -4.68 -0.97
C ASN A 237 2.11 -4.72 -2.30
N TYR A 238 0.79 -4.80 -2.19
CA TYR A 238 -0.10 -4.89 -3.33
C TYR A 238 -1.23 -3.89 -3.18
N VAL A 239 -1.47 -3.10 -4.22
CA VAL A 239 -2.63 -2.23 -4.31
C VAL A 239 -3.70 -2.93 -5.11
N MET A 240 -4.86 -3.08 -4.47
CA MET A 240 -5.99 -3.83 -4.98
C MET A 240 -7.25 -2.97 -4.94
N VAL A 241 -8.12 -3.14 -5.93
CA VAL A 241 -9.45 -2.54 -5.98
C VAL A 241 -10.50 -3.64 -5.86
N ASN A 242 -11.63 -3.33 -5.24
CA ASN A 242 -12.80 -4.21 -5.19
C ASN A 242 -13.30 -4.48 -6.63
N LYS A 243 -13.56 -5.74 -6.96
CA LYS A 243 -13.91 -6.15 -8.33
C LYS A 243 -15.25 -5.58 -8.81
N ASP A 244 -16.23 -5.39 -7.91
CA ASP A 244 -17.52 -4.81 -8.25
C ASP A 244 -17.40 -3.31 -8.55
N VAL A 245 -16.57 -2.59 -7.76
CA VAL A 245 -16.22 -1.19 -8.01
C VAL A 245 -15.49 -1.07 -9.34
N TRP A 246 -14.48 -1.93 -9.56
CA TRP A 246 -13.75 -1.98 -10.84
C TRP A 246 -14.69 -2.28 -12.01
N GLY A 247 -15.65 -3.20 -11.85
CA GLY A 247 -16.65 -3.53 -12.87
C GLY A 247 -17.45 -2.32 -13.34
N LYS A 248 -17.85 -1.45 -12.42
CA LYS A 248 -18.63 -0.22 -12.67
C LYS A 248 -17.81 0.93 -13.23
N THR A 249 -16.48 0.91 -13.04
CA THR A 249 -15.58 1.97 -13.53
C THR A 249 -15.57 2.02 -15.05
N SER A 250 -15.68 3.22 -15.63
CA SER A 250 -15.68 3.43 -17.09
C SER A 250 -14.38 2.95 -17.74
N LYS A 251 -14.44 2.60 -19.03
CA LYS A 251 -13.24 2.22 -19.80
C LYS A 251 -12.17 3.33 -19.81
N ALA A 252 -12.58 4.59 -19.89
CA ALA A 252 -11.68 5.73 -19.87
C ALA A 252 -10.97 5.84 -18.50
N ASN A 253 -11.72 5.80 -17.40
CA ASN A 253 -11.15 5.86 -16.05
C ASN A 253 -10.25 4.64 -15.76
N LYS A 254 -10.61 3.45 -16.20
CA LYS A 254 -9.72 2.26 -16.11
C LYS A 254 -8.38 2.46 -16.83
N ALA A 255 -8.39 3.11 -17.99
CA ALA A 255 -7.14 3.41 -18.72
C ALA A 255 -6.26 4.37 -17.93
N VAL A 256 -6.84 5.43 -17.34
CA VAL A 256 -6.12 6.37 -16.45
C VAL A 256 -5.57 5.65 -15.23
N ILE A 257 -6.39 4.89 -14.52
CA ILE A 257 -5.98 4.16 -13.31
C ILE A 257 -4.82 3.21 -13.62
N ASN A 258 -4.91 2.44 -14.72
CA ASN A 258 -3.83 1.54 -15.13
C ASN A 258 -2.55 2.29 -15.48
N GLY A 259 -2.63 3.44 -16.16
CA GLY A 259 -1.48 4.31 -16.42
C GLY A 259 -0.81 4.81 -15.14
N CYS A 260 -1.62 5.31 -14.19
CA CYS A 260 -1.14 5.73 -12.87
C CYS A 260 -0.55 4.56 -12.05
N ALA A 261 -1.16 3.36 -12.15
CA ALA A 261 -0.66 2.16 -11.48
C ALA A 261 0.72 1.72 -12.02
N ASN A 262 0.92 1.75 -13.33
CA ASN A 262 2.22 1.45 -13.93
C ASN A 262 3.30 2.45 -13.48
N LEU A 263 2.97 3.74 -13.42
CA LEU A 263 3.88 4.77 -12.88
C LEU A 263 4.20 4.52 -11.40
N ALA A 264 3.19 4.18 -10.60
CA ALA A 264 3.36 3.89 -9.18
C ALA A 264 4.23 2.63 -8.96
N GLU A 265 4.05 1.55 -9.74
CA GLU A 265 4.87 0.33 -9.66
C GLU A 265 6.34 0.65 -9.96
N TYR A 266 6.61 1.44 -11.01
CA TYR A 266 7.96 1.90 -11.35
C TYR A 266 8.58 2.78 -10.26
N THR A 267 7.82 3.77 -9.76
CA THR A 267 8.29 4.69 -8.71
C THR A 267 8.59 3.94 -7.40
N ALA A 268 7.75 2.96 -7.05
CA ALA A 268 7.96 2.12 -5.87
C ALA A 268 9.24 1.27 -6.00
N LEU A 269 9.47 0.66 -7.17
CA LEU A 269 10.69 -0.10 -7.44
C LEU A 269 11.92 0.80 -7.36
N TYR A 270 11.89 1.96 -8.00
CA TYR A 270 12.98 2.93 -7.94
C TYR A 270 13.32 3.32 -6.50
N ARG A 271 12.30 3.67 -5.70
CA ARG A 271 12.50 4.03 -4.28
C ARG A 271 13.01 2.85 -3.46
N SER A 272 12.48 1.65 -3.68
CA SER A 272 12.95 0.46 -2.97
C SER A 272 14.44 0.17 -3.21
N ILE A 273 14.95 0.42 -4.41
CA ILE A 273 16.36 0.25 -4.76
C ILE A 273 17.24 1.36 -4.16
N HIS A 274 16.79 2.61 -4.18
CA HIS A 274 17.64 3.76 -3.84
C HIS A 274 17.48 4.27 -2.40
N TYR A 275 16.37 3.94 -1.73
CA TYR A 275 16.08 4.39 -0.36
C TYR A 275 16.90 3.67 0.74
N PRO A 276 17.35 2.40 0.59
CA PRO A 276 18.11 1.69 1.62
C PRO A 276 19.34 2.45 2.12
N GLY A 277 20.15 3.02 1.23
CA GLY A 277 21.33 3.78 1.63
C GLY A 277 21.00 4.93 2.59
N PHE A 278 19.94 5.67 2.33
CA PHE A 278 19.45 6.74 3.20
C PHE A 278 18.97 6.20 4.55
N THR A 279 18.17 5.16 4.55
CA THR A 279 17.57 4.62 5.79
C THR A 279 18.59 3.94 6.68
N LEU A 280 19.54 3.18 6.10
CA LEU A 280 20.65 2.58 6.86
C LEU A 280 21.58 3.63 7.48
N ASN A 281 21.86 4.71 6.76
CA ASN A 281 22.60 5.84 7.33
C ASN A 281 21.80 6.51 8.46
N GLY A 282 20.47 6.60 8.33
CA GLY A 282 19.61 7.09 9.40
C GLY A 282 19.64 6.20 10.64
N LEU A 283 19.65 4.87 10.50
CA LEU A 283 19.84 3.94 11.62
C LEU A 283 21.19 4.14 12.32
N ARG A 284 22.29 4.29 11.55
CA ARG A 284 23.62 4.57 12.10
C ARG A 284 23.66 5.91 12.83
N ALA A 285 23.06 6.96 12.25
CA ALA A 285 22.95 8.28 12.88
C ALA A 285 22.13 8.26 14.17
N GLY A 286 21.14 7.36 14.27
CA GLY A 286 20.37 7.08 15.48
C GLY A 286 21.14 6.28 16.54
N GLY A 287 22.38 5.85 16.26
CA GLY A 287 23.24 5.12 17.19
C GLY A 287 23.21 3.60 17.05
N MET A 288 22.54 3.06 16.02
CA MET A 288 22.53 1.61 15.78
C MET A 288 23.85 1.14 15.13
N LYS A 289 24.32 -0.01 15.56
CA LYS A 289 25.34 -0.77 14.84
C LYS A 289 24.69 -1.46 13.66
N VAL A 290 25.07 -1.08 12.45
CA VAL A 290 24.57 -1.62 11.18
C VAL A 290 25.73 -2.29 10.47
N GLY A 291 25.58 -3.58 10.18
CA GLY A 291 26.63 -4.38 9.54
C GLY A 291 26.09 -5.66 8.90
N PRO A 292 26.97 -6.42 8.23
CA PRO A 292 26.63 -7.72 7.68
C PRO A 292 26.23 -8.70 8.78
N ALA A 293 25.48 -9.73 8.37
CA ALA A 293 25.12 -10.84 9.24
C ALA A 293 26.31 -11.74 9.55
#